data_d56446626b5671ad388041312313227a
#
_entry.id   d56446626b5671ad388041312313227a
#
_cell.length_a   1.000
_cell.length_b   1.000
_cell.length_c   1.000
_cell.angle_alpha   90.00
_cell.angle_beta   90.00
_cell.angle_gamma   90.00
#
_symmetry.space_group_name_H-M   'P 1'
#
loop_
_entity.id
_entity.type
_entity.pdbx_description
1 polymer ?
#
loop_
_entity_poly.entity_id
_entity_poly.type
_entity_poly.pdbx_seq_one_letter_code
_entity_poly.pdbx_strand_id
1 'polypeptide(L)'
;MTGVRPQVKASLNRGHCMALDKPSQSFSQSMGNSFRQTMAGIFSHSKVTETTMLSSHIEQTVKRCQSAEGKYIICPQDTTYYNYQGHGAMEGLGIIQGKIKGIIQHNVLALDAEGIPQGIIYQKYWSRDGAKDFEGVESAKWEEGLSAVNKHLADVQKTVVVVSDREGDIFDFFKAERAKNVELLTRVCQPRNLIVLDKDKKVKLPEIATELTSAGNYEVEVQRDNQTVRITLAISYGRVDVLPPKNSTGNLEKTTGLSLVIAQEIAATNEKGEDVFDEKKAACWYLLTSLPVTTIDEAILVVQFYALRWRIERFHFTLKSGGYNVEKLQFDDLQTTINAITFYSIAAWELLRLTYLVRQQHDQPATVCYDEQEIELLQKVSKKKVVTITDAVLALAALVGFARSKKQPFARC
;
A
#
# COMPACT_ATOMS: atom_id res chain seq x y z
N MET A 1 -5.33 5.35 -21.30
CA MET A 1 -6.11 6.59 -21.49
C MET A 1 -6.73 6.63 -22.88
N THR A 2 -7.84 5.95 -23.08
CA THR A 2 -8.64 6.03 -24.32
C THR A 2 -9.38 7.37 -24.35
N GLY A 3 -9.38 8.07 -25.50
CA GLY A 3 -10.09 9.36 -25.67
C GLY A 3 -9.34 10.65 -25.28
N VAL A 4 -8.14 10.57 -24.72
CA VAL A 4 -7.30 11.74 -24.40
C VAL A 4 -6.38 12.05 -25.58
N ARG A 5 -6.27 13.35 -25.96
CA ARG A 5 -5.42 13.77 -27.08
C ARG A 5 -3.94 13.41 -26.85
N PRO A 6 -3.17 13.07 -27.91
CA PRO A 6 -1.76 12.71 -27.79
C PRO A 6 -0.90 13.75 -27.05
N GLN A 7 -1.17 15.05 -27.29
CA GLN A 7 -0.44 16.13 -26.62
C GLN A 7 -0.66 16.16 -25.10
N VAL A 8 -1.89 15.82 -24.63
CA VAL A 8 -2.19 15.72 -23.19
C VAL A 8 -1.45 14.53 -22.58
N LYS A 9 -1.42 13.39 -23.28
CA LYS A 9 -0.62 12.22 -22.84
C LYS A 9 0.87 12.56 -22.74
N ALA A 10 1.43 13.24 -23.76
CA ALA A 10 2.82 13.66 -23.75
C ALA A 10 3.14 14.62 -22.59
N SER A 11 2.22 15.57 -22.31
CA SER A 11 2.38 16.50 -21.18
C SER A 11 2.27 15.79 -19.83
N LEU A 12 1.36 14.82 -19.67
CA LEU A 12 1.27 14.01 -18.45
C LEU A 12 2.55 13.19 -18.24
N ASN A 13 3.08 12.55 -19.28
CA ASN A 13 4.33 11.81 -19.19
C ASN A 13 5.52 12.72 -18.83
N ARG A 14 5.60 13.90 -19.46
CA ARG A 14 6.62 14.89 -19.11
C ARG A 14 6.48 15.37 -17.67
N GLY A 15 5.25 15.65 -17.22
CA GLY A 15 4.97 16.04 -15.84
C GLY A 15 5.35 14.93 -14.86
N HIS A 16 5.10 13.68 -15.21
CA HIS A 16 5.48 12.52 -14.41
C HIS A 16 7.00 12.42 -14.26
N CYS A 17 7.76 12.53 -15.36
CA CYS A 17 9.22 12.60 -15.28
C CYS A 17 9.69 13.76 -14.38
N MET A 18 9.10 14.95 -14.53
CA MET A 18 9.48 16.11 -13.70
C MET A 18 9.13 15.92 -12.21
N ALA A 19 8.04 15.21 -11.90
CA ALA A 19 7.67 14.88 -10.52
C ALA A 19 8.64 13.85 -9.92
N LEU A 20 9.02 12.83 -10.67
CA LEU A 20 10.06 11.88 -10.26
C LEU A 20 11.42 12.56 -10.08
N ASP A 21 11.72 13.55 -10.93
CA ASP A 21 12.96 14.30 -10.89
C ASP A 21 13.15 15.11 -9.59
N LYS A 22 12.07 15.60 -8.99
CA LYS A 22 12.13 16.49 -7.82
C LYS A 22 11.10 16.10 -6.75
N PRO A 23 11.21 14.91 -6.18
CA PRO A 23 10.18 14.36 -5.29
C PRO A 23 9.97 15.16 -3.99
N SER A 24 10.98 15.92 -3.54
CA SER A 24 10.86 16.74 -2.33
C SER A 24 10.35 18.15 -2.58
N GLN A 25 10.09 18.51 -3.84
CA GLN A 25 9.62 19.85 -4.21
C GLN A 25 8.10 19.88 -4.39
N SER A 26 7.48 21.02 -4.02
CA SER A 26 6.08 21.26 -4.30
C SER A 26 5.82 21.31 -5.82
N PHE A 27 4.55 21.16 -6.21
CA PHE A 27 4.12 21.28 -7.61
C PHE A 27 4.66 22.55 -8.30
N SER A 28 4.64 23.68 -7.60
CA SER A 28 5.15 24.96 -8.12
C SER A 28 6.67 25.01 -8.28
N GLN A 29 7.40 24.25 -7.48
CA GLN A 29 8.88 24.21 -7.51
C GLN A 29 9.41 23.18 -8.51
N SER A 30 8.73 22.03 -8.66
CA SER A 30 9.16 20.95 -9.56
C SER A 30 8.93 21.29 -11.03
N MET A 31 7.88 22.02 -11.34
CA MET A 31 7.40 22.20 -12.72
C MET A 31 7.52 23.65 -13.19
N GLY A 32 8.49 24.37 -13.18
CA GLY A 32 8.61 25.75 -13.67
C GLY A 32 7.29 26.46 -14.12
N ASN A 33 7.20 27.75 -14.06
CA ASN A 33 5.92 28.50 -14.15
C ASN A 33 5.05 28.18 -15.40
N SER A 34 5.66 28.09 -16.57
CA SER A 34 4.91 27.83 -17.83
C SER A 34 4.33 26.41 -17.88
N PHE A 35 5.11 25.42 -17.47
CA PHE A 35 4.65 24.03 -17.52
C PHE A 35 3.64 23.71 -16.40
N ARG A 36 3.74 24.42 -15.26
CA ARG A 36 2.75 24.34 -14.18
C ARG A 36 1.35 24.75 -14.65
N GLN A 37 1.25 25.84 -15.43
CA GLN A 37 -0.04 26.27 -16.00
C GLN A 37 -0.60 25.22 -16.97
N THR A 38 0.27 24.64 -17.80
CA THR A 38 -0.12 23.53 -18.68
C THR A 38 -0.68 22.35 -17.90
N MET A 39 0.00 21.93 -16.84
CA MET A 39 -0.45 20.81 -16.01
C MET A 39 -1.72 21.12 -15.23
N ALA A 40 -1.86 22.34 -14.71
CA ALA A 40 -3.11 22.78 -14.07
C ALA A 40 -4.30 22.70 -15.05
N GLY A 41 -4.11 23.20 -16.28
CA GLY A 41 -5.11 23.08 -17.34
C GLY A 41 -5.41 21.63 -17.75
N ILE A 42 -4.45 20.72 -17.65
CA ILE A 42 -4.67 19.29 -17.88
C ILE A 42 -5.49 18.68 -16.74
N PHE A 43 -5.15 18.96 -15.48
CA PHE A 43 -5.88 18.41 -14.34
C PHE A 43 -7.33 18.91 -14.25
N SER A 44 -7.62 20.13 -14.75
CA SER A 44 -8.98 20.67 -14.84
C SER A 44 -9.75 20.22 -16.08
N HIS A 45 -9.11 19.47 -17.01
CA HIS A 45 -9.75 19.06 -18.25
C HIS A 45 -10.75 17.92 -18.00
N SER A 46 -12.00 18.05 -18.46
CA SER A 46 -13.13 17.13 -18.20
C SER A 46 -12.89 15.66 -18.59
N LYS A 47 -11.97 15.38 -19.51
CA LYS A 47 -11.58 14.01 -19.91
C LYS A 47 -10.43 13.43 -19.10
N VAL A 48 -9.81 14.22 -18.25
CA VAL A 48 -8.74 13.78 -17.34
C VAL A 48 -9.37 13.60 -15.96
N THR A 49 -9.61 12.36 -15.59
CA THR A 49 -10.21 11.97 -14.32
C THR A 49 -9.30 10.95 -13.65
N GLU A 50 -9.49 10.74 -12.36
CA GLU A 50 -8.82 9.68 -11.62
C GLU A 50 -8.96 8.32 -12.32
N THR A 51 -10.15 7.99 -12.79
CA THR A 51 -10.43 6.73 -13.51
C THR A 51 -9.64 6.61 -14.81
N THR A 52 -9.60 7.68 -15.63
CA THR A 52 -8.88 7.64 -16.93
C THR A 52 -7.36 7.60 -16.76
N MET A 53 -6.82 8.20 -15.69
CA MET A 53 -5.39 8.13 -15.38
C MET A 53 -5.01 6.76 -14.85
N LEU A 54 -5.81 6.19 -13.94
CA LEU A 54 -5.54 4.89 -13.34
C LEU A 54 -5.74 3.72 -14.29
N SER A 55 -6.66 3.78 -15.25
CA SER A 55 -6.97 2.63 -16.11
C SER A 55 -5.73 2.04 -16.79
N SER A 56 -4.93 2.90 -17.44
CA SER A 56 -3.68 2.46 -18.08
C SER A 56 -2.62 1.98 -17.09
N HIS A 57 -2.55 2.61 -15.91
CA HIS A 57 -1.64 2.19 -14.84
C HIS A 57 -2.01 0.81 -14.29
N ILE A 58 -3.32 0.55 -14.08
CA ILE A 58 -3.83 -0.75 -13.61
C ILE A 58 -3.52 -1.85 -14.63
N GLU A 59 -3.73 -1.61 -15.94
CA GLU A 59 -3.38 -2.57 -16.98
C GLU A 59 -1.90 -2.98 -16.93
N GLN A 60 -1.00 -2.01 -16.75
CA GLN A 60 0.42 -2.29 -16.59
C GLN A 60 0.74 -2.96 -15.24
N THR A 61 0.01 -2.62 -14.19
CA THR A 61 0.13 -3.27 -12.87
C THR A 61 -0.21 -4.75 -12.97
N VAL A 62 -1.30 -5.11 -13.64
CA VAL A 62 -1.69 -6.51 -13.87
C VAL A 62 -0.58 -7.29 -14.59
N LYS A 63 0.02 -6.71 -15.65
CA LYS A 63 1.13 -7.32 -16.37
C LYS A 63 2.34 -7.56 -15.46
N ARG A 64 2.71 -6.57 -14.64
CA ARG A 64 3.80 -6.72 -13.68
C ARG A 64 3.49 -7.78 -12.62
N CYS A 65 2.27 -7.84 -12.11
CA CYS A 65 1.84 -8.90 -11.19
C CYS A 65 1.94 -10.28 -11.83
N GLN A 66 1.57 -10.41 -13.09
CA GLN A 66 1.67 -11.68 -13.84
C GLN A 66 3.12 -12.13 -13.99
N SER A 67 4.04 -11.22 -14.35
CA SER A 67 5.45 -11.50 -14.59
C SER A 67 6.33 -11.48 -13.33
N ALA A 68 5.82 -11.01 -12.19
CA ALA A 68 6.56 -11.01 -10.93
C ALA A 68 6.98 -12.44 -10.54
N GLU A 69 8.11 -12.58 -9.87
CA GLU A 69 8.56 -13.87 -9.36
C GLU A 69 7.69 -14.34 -8.16
N GLY A 70 7.79 -15.62 -7.84
CA GLY A 70 7.09 -16.22 -6.70
C GLY A 70 5.61 -16.53 -6.98
N LYS A 71 4.95 -17.07 -5.94
CA LYS A 71 3.57 -17.60 -6.00
C LYS A 71 2.51 -16.61 -5.52
N TYR A 72 2.92 -15.50 -4.91
CA TYR A 72 2.02 -14.59 -4.21
C TYR A 72 2.09 -13.16 -4.74
N ILE A 73 0.95 -12.50 -4.74
CA ILE A 73 0.81 -11.05 -4.87
C ILE A 73 0.14 -10.55 -3.59
N ILE A 74 0.74 -9.59 -2.93
CA ILE A 74 0.22 -9.03 -1.68
C ILE A 74 -0.42 -7.68 -2.00
N CYS A 75 -1.70 -7.54 -1.61
CA CYS A 75 -2.49 -6.34 -1.88
C CYS A 75 -2.87 -5.64 -0.57
N PRO A 76 -1.96 -4.87 0.06
CA PRO A 76 -2.33 -4.04 1.19
C PRO A 76 -3.31 -2.96 0.78
N GLN A 77 -4.33 -2.75 1.62
CA GLN A 77 -5.25 -1.63 1.50
C GLN A 77 -5.25 -0.79 2.77
N ASP A 78 -5.38 0.52 2.60
CA ASP A 78 -5.35 1.47 3.71
C ASP A 78 -5.95 2.82 3.30
N THR A 79 -6.31 3.64 4.30
CA THR A 79 -6.92 4.95 4.13
C THR A 79 -5.97 6.04 4.61
N THR A 80 -5.84 7.11 3.83
CA THR A 80 -5.09 8.30 4.23
C THR A 80 -5.96 9.55 4.13
N TYR A 81 -5.58 10.58 4.89
CA TYR A 81 -6.30 11.84 5.01
C TYR A 81 -5.38 12.98 4.58
N TYR A 82 -5.86 13.88 3.71
CA TYR A 82 -5.15 15.08 3.28
C TYR A 82 -5.82 16.31 3.87
N ASN A 83 -5.07 17.07 4.65
CA ASN A 83 -5.56 18.28 5.32
C ASN A 83 -5.46 19.49 4.37
N TYR A 84 -6.61 20.03 4.00
CA TYR A 84 -6.73 21.23 3.16
C TYR A 84 -7.41 22.39 3.90
N GLN A 85 -7.44 22.40 5.22
CA GLN A 85 -8.12 23.42 6.02
C GLN A 85 -7.62 24.84 5.74
N GLY A 86 -6.34 25.00 5.37
CA GLY A 86 -5.75 26.28 4.98
C GLY A 86 -6.10 26.77 3.58
N HIS A 87 -6.83 25.98 2.79
CA HIS A 87 -7.19 26.27 1.39
C HIS A 87 -8.64 26.80 1.32
N GLY A 88 -8.89 27.99 1.84
CA GLY A 88 -10.24 28.55 1.98
C GLY A 88 -11.02 28.77 0.67
N ALA A 89 -10.35 28.75 -0.47
CA ALA A 89 -10.96 28.96 -1.77
C ALA A 89 -11.43 27.63 -2.46
N MET A 90 -11.03 26.45 -1.93
CA MET A 90 -11.39 25.19 -2.58
C MET A 90 -12.86 24.86 -2.39
N GLU A 91 -13.63 24.91 -3.46
CA GLU A 91 -15.03 24.57 -3.50
C GLU A 91 -15.24 23.04 -3.37
N GLY A 92 -16.31 22.64 -2.70
CA GLY A 92 -16.73 21.23 -2.57
C GLY A 92 -15.98 20.43 -1.50
N LEU A 93 -15.07 21.06 -0.75
CA LEU A 93 -14.29 20.38 0.29
C LEU A 93 -15.14 20.10 1.53
N GLY A 94 -15.20 18.83 1.95
CA GLY A 94 -15.90 18.38 3.16
C GLY A 94 -14.97 18.09 4.34
N ILE A 95 -15.51 17.44 5.37
CA ILE A 95 -14.83 17.12 6.62
C ILE A 95 -14.09 15.78 6.49
N ILE A 96 -12.87 15.70 7.02
CA ILE A 96 -12.09 14.45 7.11
C ILE A 96 -12.02 13.93 8.55
N GLN A 97 -11.88 14.84 9.54
CA GLN A 97 -11.81 14.49 10.95
C GLN A 97 -12.20 15.69 11.82
N GLY A 98 -13.12 15.52 12.74
CA GLY A 98 -13.58 16.60 13.62
C GLY A 98 -14.11 17.79 12.82
N LYS A 99 -13.38 18.92 12.80
CA LYS A 99 -13.70 20.12 12.01
C LYS A 99 -12.70 20.36 10.88
N ILE A 100 -11.75 19.45 10.67
CA ILE A 100 -10.70 19.59 9.66
C ILE A 100 -11.30 19.26 8.29
N LYS A 101 -11.19 20.20 7.36
CA LYS A 101 -11.57 20.01 5.95
C LYS A 101 -10.45 19.39 5.15
N GLY A 102 -10.80 18.51 4.21
CA GLY A 102 -9.79 17.83 3.41
C GLY A 102 -10.37 16.76 2.49
N ILE A 103 -9.51 15.87 2.06
CA ILE A 103 -9.82 14.74 1.16
C ILE A 103 -9.39 13.45 1.86
N ILE A 104 -10.24 12.45 1.83
CA ILE A 104 -9.96 11.09 2.27
C ILE A 104 -9.65 10.26 1.03
N GLN A 105 -8.61 9.44 1.08
CA GLN A 105 -8.25 8.54 0.00
C GLN A 105 -8.08 7.12 0.55
N HIS A 106 -8.77 6.15 -0.04
CA HIS A 106 -8.53 4.73 0.19
C HIS A 106 -7.78 4.14 -1.00
N ASN A 107 -6.74 3.36 -0.71
CA ASN A 107 -5.84 2.79 -1.72
C ASN A 107 -5.71 1.29 -1.57
N VAL A 108 -5.52 0.60 -2.68
CA VAL A 108 -5.01 -0.77 -2.74
C VAL A 108 -3.76 -0.77 -3.62
N LEU A 109 -2.63 -1.20 -3.05
CA LEU A 109 -1.41 -1.46 -3.80
C LEU A 109 -1.30 -2.95 -4.13
N ALA A 110 -0.56 -3.28 -5.19
CA ALA A 110 -0.07 -4.63 -5.44
C ALA A 110 1.43 -4.68 -5.21
N LEU A 111 1.90 -5.67 -4.46
CA LEU A 111 3.30 -5.97 -4.18
C LEU A 111 3.60 -7.39 -4.62
N ASP A 112 4.84 -7.70 -4.99
CA ASP A 112 5.27 -9.10 -5.06
C ASP A 112 5.54 -9.69 -3.65
N ALA A 113 5.98 -10.93 -3.60
CA ALA A 113 6.24 -11.63 -2.34
C ALA A 113 7.40 -11.03 -1.52
N GLU A 114 8.34 -10.33 -2.17
CA GLU A 114 9.43 -9.60 -1.53
C GLU A 114 9.02 -8.18 -1.09
N GLY A 115 7.81 -7.75 -1.42
CA GLY A 115 7.28 -6.43 -1.06
C GLY A 115 7.73 -5.31 -2.00
N ILE A 116 8.12 -5.62 -3.24
CA ILE A 116 8.38 -4.63 -4.29
C ILE A 116 7.04 -4.17 -4.87
N PRO A 117 6.74 -2.86 -4.87
CA PRO A 117 5.47 -2.35 -5.40
C PRO A 117 5.31 -2.59 -6.90
N GLN A 118 4.28 -3.31 -7.30
CA GLN A 118 3.94 -3.60 -8.69
C GLN A 118 2.99 -2.55 -9.29
N GLY A 119 2.19 -1.88 -8.45
CA GLY A 119 1.30 -0.79 -8.89
C GLY A 119 0.16 -0.53 -7.95
N ILE A 120 -0.69 0.40 -8.36
CA ILE A 120 -1.95 0.74 -7.69
C ILE A 120 -3.06 -0.04 -8.40
N ILE A 121 -3.91 -0.73 -7.64
CA ILE A 121 -5.07 -1.47 -8.15
C ILE A 121 -6.36 -0.67 -7.97
N TYR A 122 -6.45 0.12 -6.90
CA TYR A 122 -7.64 0.88 -6.57
C TYR A 122 -7.33 2.17 -5.86
N GLN A 123 -8.09 3.22 -6.17
CA GLN A 123 -8.15 4.47 -5.41
C GLN A 123 -9.58 4.97 -5.38
N LYS A 124 -10.03 5.43 -4.21
CA LYS A 124 -11.30 6.15 -4.03
C LYS A 124 -11.06 7.39 -3.20
N TYR A 125 -11.73 8.47 -3.57
CA TYR A 125 -11.64 9.77 -2.91
C TYR A 125 -13.01 10.22 -2.42
N TRP A 126 -13.06 10.74 -1.21
CA TRP A 126 -14.27 11.37 -0.67
C TRP A 126 -13.94 12.36 0.45
N SER A 127 -14.94 13.09 0.91
CA SER A 127 -14.93 13.85 2.15
C SER A 127 -16.35 13.85 2.70
N ARG A 128 -16.52 13.88 4.01
CA ARG A 128 -17.84 13.86 4.66
C ARG A 128 -18.49 15.24 4.55
N ASP A 129 -19.79 15.26 4.25
CA ASP A 129 -20.56 16.51 4.08
C ASP A 129 -19.96 17.46 3.02
N GLY A 130 -19.29 16.91 2.00
CA GLY A 130 -18.69 17.66 0.89
C GLY A 130 -19.38 17.36 -0.45
N ALA A 131 -18.85 17.94 -1.53
CA ALA A 131 -19.35 17.70 -2.89
C ALA A 131 -19.11 16.27 -3.39
N LYS A 132 -18.18 15.53 -2.78
CA LYS A 132 -17.89 14.13 -3.08
C LYS A 132 -17.93 13.34 -1.77
N ASP A 133 -19.13 13.06 -1.30
CA ASP A 133 -19.34 12.24 -0.11
C ASP A 133 -19.28 10.74 -0.42
N PHE A 134 -19.13 9.91 0.62
CA PHE A 134 -19.11 8.45 0.46
C PHE A 134 -20.57 7.97 0.30
N GLU A 135 -20.84 7.24 -0.78
CA GLU A 135 -22.14 6.64 -1.00
C GLU A 135 -22.33 5.42 -0.09
N GLY A 136 -23.32 5.48 0.80
CA GLY A 136 -23.62 4.40 1.74
C GLY A 136 -22.77 4.44 3.01
N VAL A 137 -22.36 3.26 3.49
CA VAL A 137 -21.56 3.12 4.72
C VAL A 137 -20.08 3.15 4.40
N GLU A 138 -19.33 4.06 5.03
CA GLU A 138 -17.90 4.28 4.75
C GLU A 138 -17.02 3.01 4.94
N SER A 139 -17.46 2.06 5.76
CA SER A 139 -16.78 0.76 5.91
C SER A 139 -16.81 -0.10 4.64
N ALA A 140 -17.71 0.16 3.68
CA ALA A 140 -17.76 -0.53 2.40
C ALA A 140 -16.49 -0.32 1.53
N LYS A 141 -15.67 0.69 1.85
CA LYS A 141 -14.37 0.92 1.20
C LYS A 141 -13.50 -0.33 1.14
N TRP A 142 -13.55 -1.19 2.18
CA TRP A 142 -12.77 -2.44 2.25
C TRP A 142 -13.25 -3.47 1.23
N GLU A 143 -14.57 -3.63 1.09
CA GLU A 143 -15.17 -4.52 0.09
C GLU A 143 -15.00 -3.99 -1.34
N GLU A 144 -15.07 -2.67 -1.52
CA GLU A 144 -14.80 -2.04 -2.81
C GLU A 144 -13.34 -2.28 -3.27
N GLY A 145 -12.37 -2.16 -2.34
CA GLY A 145 -10.98 -2.51 -2.58
C GLY A 145 -10.80 -3.97 -2.97
N LEU A 146 -11.45 -4.90 -2.25
CA LEU A 146 -11.47 -6.33 -2.57
C LEU A 146 -12.12 -6.59 -3.95
N SER A 147 -13.23 -5.93 -4.25
CA SER A 147 -13.92 -6.04 -5.55
C SER A 147 -13.02 -5.59 -6.70
N ALA A 148 -12.23 -4.54 -6.50
CA ALA A 148 -11.24 -4.10 -7.50
C ALA A 148 -10.12 -5.13 -7.68
N VAL A 149 -9.64 -5.76 -6.61
CA VAL A 149 -8.67 -6.86 -6.69
C VAL A 149 -9.27 -8.04 -7.46
N ASN A 150 -10.49 -8.48 -7.12
CA ASN A 150 -11.21 -9.54 -7.84
C ASN A 150 -11.31 -9.22 -9.34
N LYS A 151 -11.72 -7.98 -9.67
CA LYS A 151 -11.91 -7.55 -11.05
C LYS A 151 -10.62 -7.57 -11.88
N HIS A 152 -9.50 -7.19 -11.28
CA HIS A 152 -8.27 -6.96 -12.04
C HIS A 152 -7.25 -8.08 -11.94
N LEU A 153 -7.27 -8.87 -10.83
CA LEU A 153 -6.26 -9.89 -10.56
C LEU A 153 -6.82 -11.33 -10.53
N ALA A 154 -8.10 -11.55 -10.85
CA ALA A 154 -8.69 -12.88 -10.87
C ALA A 154 -7.99 -13.85 -11.84
N ASP A 155 -7.49 -13.34 -12.97
CA ASP A 155 -6.85 -14.14 -14.02
C ASP A 155 -5.33 -14.30 -13.83
N VAL A 156 -4.75 -13.65 -12.82
CA VAL A 156 -3.32 -13.78 -12.49
C VAL A 156 -3.08 -15.18 -11.90
N GLN A 157 -2.13 -15.93 -12.48
CA GLN A 157 -1.81 -17.30 -12.07
C GLN A 157 -0.97 -17.34 -10.78
N LYS A 158 -1.44 -16.61 -9.76
CA LYS A 158 -0.80 -16.49 -8.43
C LYS A 158 -1.88 -16.35 -7.38
N THR A 159 -1.57 -16.73 -6.14
CA THR A 159 -2.43 -16.42 -5.00
C THR A 159 -2.29 -14.94 -4.66
N VAL A 160 -3.40 -14.23 -4.66
CA VAL A 160 -3.48 -12.80 -4.32
C VAL A 160 -3.98 -12.67 -2.90
N VAL A 161 -3.22 -12.02 -2.03
CA VAL A 161 -3.57 -11.85 -0.61
C VAL A 161 -3.92 -10.39 -0.35
N VAL A 162 -5.19 -10.11 -0.09
CA VAL A 162 -5.66 -8.77 0.30
C VAL A 162 -5.42 -8.58 1.79
N VAL A 163 -4.61 -7.58 2.13
CA VAL A 163 -4.18 -7.34 3.51
C VAL A 163 -4.78 -6.07 4.05
N SER A 164 -5.42 -6.15 5.22
CA SER A 164 -6.03 -5.02 5.92
C SER A 164 -5.57 -4.92 7.37
N ASP A 165 -5.64 -3.72 7.91
CA ASP A 165 -5.37 -3.45 9.33
C ASP A 165 -6.62 -3.71 10.21
N ARG A 166 -6.61 -3.17 11.44
CA ARG A 166 -7.71 -3.31 12.41
C ARG A 166 -9.02 -2.63 11.98
N GLU A 167 -8.97 -1.65 11.09
CA GLU A 167 -10.19 -1.02 10.57
C GLU A 167 -10.93 -1.96 9.61
N GLY A 168 -10.23 -2.89 8.95
CA GLY A 168 -10.80 -3.96 8.12
C GLY A 168 -11.34 -5.16 8.94
N ASP A 169 -11.32 -5.10 10.29
CA ASP A 169 -11.89 -6.15 11.15
C ASP A 169 -13.43 -6.09 11.16
N ILE A 170 -14.03 -6.37 9.99
CA ILE A 170 -15.48 -6.29 9.72
C ILE A 170 -16.00 -7.68 9.35
N PHE A 171 -17.09 -8.11 9.99
CA PHE A 171 -17.64 -9.45 9.77
C PHE A 171 -18.03 -9.70 8.31
N ASP A 172 -18.69 -8.74 7.67
CA ASP A 172 -19.16 -8.85 6.29
C ASP A 172 -17.98 -8.92 5.31
N PHE A 173 -16.88 -8.22 5.61
CA PHE A 173 -15.65 -8.30 4.81
C PHE A 173 -15.05 -9.71 4.78
N PHE A 174 -15.12 -10.47 5.89
CA PHE A 174 -14.66 -11.87 5.90
C PHE A 174 -15.53 -12.81 5.06
N LYS A 175 -16.79 -12.43 4.83
CA LYS A 175 -17.76 -13.18 4.02
C LYS A 175 -17.86 -12.68 2.58
N ALA A 176 -17.22 -11.57 2.26
CA ALA A 176 -17.28 -10.99 0.92
C ALA A 176 -16.81 -11.98 -0.17
N GLU A 177 -17.48 -11.93 -1.31
CA GLU A 177 -17.14 -12.78 -2.45
C GLU A 177 -15.72 -12.55 -2.93
N ARG A 178 -15.01 -13.65 -3.21
CA ARG A 178 -13.62 -13.64 -3.68
C ARG A 178 -13.46 -14.48 -4.93
N ALA A 179 -12.60 -14.03 -5.84
CA ALA A 179 -12.10 -14.87 -6.92
C ALA A 179 -11.32 -16.06 -6.34
N LYS A 180 -11.24 -17.16 -7.08
CA LYS A 180 -10.65 -18.43 -6.60
C LYS A 180 -9.20 -18.32 -6.14
N ASN A 181 -8.47 -17.35 -6.67
CA ASN A 181 -7.08 -17.09 -6.33
C ASN A 181 -6.89 -15.94 -5.33
N VAL A 182 -7.99 -15.37 -4.78
CA VAL A 182 -7.94 -14.21 -3.87
C VAL A 182 -8.24 -14.65 -2.44
N GLU A 183 -7.31 -14.34 -1.55
CA GLU A 183 -7.35 -14.64 -0.12
C GLU A 183 -7.33 -13.35 0.71
N LEU A 184 -7.83 -13.42 1.94
CA LEU A 184 -7.84 -12.32 2.90
C LEU A 184 -6.82 -12.54 4.01
N LEU A 185 -6.24 -11.44 4.49
CA LEU A 185 -5.42 -11.39 5.68
C LEU A 185 -5.72 -10.08 6.44
N THR A 186 -6.33 -10.19 7.60
CA THR A 186 -6.74 -9.03 8.41
C THR A 186 -6.18 -9.15 9.82
N ARG A 187 -5.61 -8.04 10.33
CA ARG A 187 -5.33 -7.95 11.76
C ARG A 187 -6.63 -7.67 12.51
N VAL A 188 -7.03 -8.60 13.37
CA VAL A 188 -8.28 -8.49 14.13
C VAL A 188 -8.03 -7.96 15.54
N CYS A 189 -8.99 -7.23 16.08
CA CYS A 189 -8.92 -6.64 17.42
C CYS A 189 -10.27 -6.60 18.14
N GLN A 190 -11.37 -6.85 17.43
CA GLN A 190 -12.70 -6.82 18.03
C GLN A 190 -12.89 -8.02 18.97
N PRO A 191 -13.62 -7.87 20.09
CA PRO A 191 -13.88 -8.97 21.03
C PRO A 191 -14.89 -9.97 20.44
N ARG A 192 -14.49 -10.64 19.36
CA ARG A 192 -15.30 -11.58 18.62
C ARG A 192 -15.45 -12.91 19.33
N ASN A 193 -16.58 -13.56 19.10
CA ASN A 193 -16.74 -14.96 19.45
C ASN A 193 -16.27 -15.83 18.26
N LEU A 194 -15.41 -16.77 18.54
CA LEU A 194 -14.81 -17.71 17.59
C LEU A 194 -15.17 -19.14 17.99
N ILE A 195 -15.21 -20.05 17.03
CA ILE A 195 -15.23 -21.50 17.27
C ILE A 195 -13.86 -22.02 16.85
N VAL A 196 -13.13 -22.64 17.78
CA VAL A 196 -11.90 -23.36 17.47
C VAL A 196 -12.31 -24.72 16.92
N LEU A 197 -12.07 -24.96 15.63
CA LEU A 197 -12.66 -26.10 14.91
C LEU A 197 -12.16 -27.44 15.42
N ASP A 198 -10.88 -27.55 15.75
CA ASP A 198 -10.29 -28.82 16.20
C ASP A 198 -10.81 -29.27 17.59
N LYS A 199 -11.39 -28.35 18.36
CA LYS A 199 -11.90 -28.59 19.72
C LYS A 199 -13.41 -28.41 19.83
N ASP A 200 -14.07 -27.96 18.76
CA ASP A 200 -15.48 -27.50 18.75
C ASP A 200 -15.81 -26.57 19.94
N LYS A 201 -14.84 -25.70 20.29
CA LYS A 201 -14.91 -24.83 21.48
C LYS A 201 -15.16 -23.39 21.10
N LYS A 202 -16.21 -22.80 21.69
CA LYS A 202 -16.50 -21.38 21.55
C LYS A 202 -15.63 -20.59 22.52
N VAL A 203 -14.87 -19.60 21.99
CA VAL A 203 -13.92 -18.77 22.73
C VAL A 203 -14.02 -17.31 22.28
N LYS A 204 -13.71 -16.38 23.15
CA LYS A 204 -13.52 -14.97 22.77
C LYS A 204 -12.10 -14.75 22.27
N LEU A 205 -11.94 -13.80 21.33
CA LEU A 205 -10.65 -13.50 20.74
C LEU A 205 -9.51 -13.28 21.79
N PRO A 206 -9.67 -12.53 22.89
CA PRO A 206 -8.60 -12.35 23.86
C PRO A 206 -8.16 -13.63 24.58
N GLU A 207 -9.06 -14.61 24.67
CA GLU A 207 -8.84 -15.87 25.41
C GLU A 207 -8.32 -16.99 24.50
N ILE A 208 -8.31 -16.76 23.17
CA ILE A 208 -8.06 -17.83 22.19
C ILE A 208 -6.60 -18.30 22.17
N ALA A 209 -5.65 -17.49 22.64
CA ALA A 209 -4.24 -17.85 22.61
C ALA A 209 -3.94 -19.16 23.36
N THR A 210 -4.69 -19.44 24.44
CA THR A 210 -4.54 -20.69 25.22
C THR A 210 -5.15 -21.92 24.53
N GLU A 211 -5.95 -21.71 23.51
CA GLU A 211 -6.65 -22.78 22.78
C GLU A 211 -5.96 -23.17 21.48
N LEU A 212 -5.07 -22.31 20.97
CA LEU A 212 -4.35 -22.60 19.73
C LEU A 212 -3.09 -23.42 19.99
N THR A 213 -2.64 -24.11 18.96
CA THR A 213 -1.39 -24.89 19.01
C THR A 213 -0.21 -23.91 19.03
N SER A 214 0.63 -24.02 20.08
CA SER A 214 1.93 -23.34 20.08
C SER A 214 2.84 -24.05 19.07
N ALA A 215 3.34 -23.29 18.08
CA ALA A 215 4.08 -23.85 16.96
C ALA A 215 5.60 -23.68 17.09
N GLY A 216 6.04 -22.65 17.82
CA GLY A 216 7.45 -22.32 17.97
C GLY A 216 7.70 -20.81 17.89
N ASN A 217 8.96 -20.44 17.67
CA ASN A 217 9.39 -19.06 17.65
C ASN A 217 9.88 -18.65 16.25
N TYR A 218 9.70 -17.37 15.94
CA TYR A 218 10.21 -16.72 14.73
C TYR A 218 11.02 -15.48 15.11
N GLU A 219 12.27 -15.43 14.68
CA GLU A 219 13.14 -14.27 14.91
C GLU A 219 13.16 -13.37 13.68
N VAL A 220 13.05 -12.07 13.91
CA VAL A 220 13.08 -11.06 12.83
C VAL A 220 13.76 -9.78 13.32
N GLU A 221 14.50 -9.12 12.42
CA GLU A 221 15.07 -7.80 12.68
C GLU A 221 14.08 -6.70 12.29
N VAL A 222 13.86 -5.77 13.19
CA VAL A 222 12.97 -4.60 12.99
C VAL A 222 13.71 -3.32 13.34
N GLN A 223 13.25 -2.20 12.78
CA GLN A 223 13.73 -0.88 13.16
C GLN A 223 12.82 -0.30 14.24
N ARG A 224 13.38 0.02 15.42
CA ARG A 224 12.70 0.72 16.51
C ARG A 224 13.58 1.89 16.98
N ASP A 225 13.00 3.09 17.04
CA ASP A 225 13.69 4.31 17.51
C ASP A 225 15.05 4.55 16.80
N ASN A 226 15.11 4.29 15.49
CA ASN A 226 16.31 4.36 14.62
C ASN A 226 17.43 3.34 15.00
N GLN A 227 17.09 2.29 15.71
CA GLN A 227 18.00 1.19 16.02
C GLN A 227 17.48 -0.12 15.43
N THR A 228 18.39 -1.00 15.02
CA THR A 228 18.05 -2.36 14.64
C THR A 228 17.86 -3.19 15.90
N VAL A 229 16.69 -3.79 16.04
CA VAL A 229 16.32 -4.67 17.17
C VAL A 229 15.95 -6.03 16.60
N ARG A 230 16.53 -7.09 17.14
CA ARG A 230 16.10 -8.46 16.86
C ARG A 230 15.02 -8.85 17.85
N ILE A 231 13.83 -9.12 17.36
CA ILE A 231 12.69 -9.57 18.16
C ILE A 231 12.42 -11.05 17.95
N THR A 232 11.96 -11.72 19.00
CA THR A 232 11.47 -13.09 18.94
C THR A 232 9.95 -13.08 19.10
N LEU A 233 9.26 -13.63 18.11
CA LEU A 233 7.81 -13.81 18.10
C LEU A 233 7.46 -15.26 18.44
N ALA A 234 6.70 -15.49 19.49
CA ALA A 234 6.03 -16.77 19.72
C ALA A 234 4.84 -16.88 18.75
N ILE A 235 4.80 -17.98 18.01
CA ILE A 235 3.79 -18.23 16.99
C ILE A 235 2.82 -19.32 17.46
N SER A 236 1.52 -19.02 17.37
CA SER A 236 0.44 -19.97 17.57
C SER A 236 -0.55 -19.88 16.41
N TYR A 237 -1.13 -20.98 16.01
CA TYR A 237 -2.14 -20.98 14.94
C TYR A 237 -3.21 -22.06 15.15
N GLY A 238 -4.33 -21.88 14.48
CA GLY A 238 -5.42 -22.86 14.44
C GLY A 238 -6.54 -22.45 13.50
N ARG A 239 -7.39 -23.39 13.16
CA ARG A 239 -8.56 -23.14 12.33
C ARG A 239 -9.73 -22.66 13.17
N VAL A 240 -10.40 -21.61 12.68
CA VAL A 240 -11.49 -20.97 13.40
C VAL A 240 -12.65 -20.62 12.48
N ASP A 241 -13.87 -20.59 13.03
CA ASP A 241 -15.02 -19.91 12.46
C ASP A 241 -15.31 -18.65 13.26
N VAL A 242 -15.62 -17.55 12.60
CA VAL A 242 -16.04 -16.30 13.23
C VAL A 242 -17.53 -16.27 13.31
N LEU A 243 -18.07 -16.07 14.52
CA LEU A 243 -19.50 -15.95 14.74
C LEU A 243 -19.99 -14.53 14.39
N PRO A 244 -21.22 -14.39 13.87
CA PRO A 244 -21.78 -13.09 13.58
C PRO A 244 -21.89 -12.21 14.85
N PRO A 245 -21.87 -10.88 14.70
CA PRO A 245 -22.09 -9.94 15.81
C PRO A 245 -23.45 -10.19 16.46
N LYS A 246 -23.52 -10.05 17.80
CA LYS A 246 -24.76 -10.29 18.55
C LYS A 246 -25.95 -9.40 18.14
N ASN A 247 -25.65 -8.20 17.63
CA ASN A 247 -26.65 -7.19 17.25
C ASN A 247 -26.91 -7.16 15.73
N SER A 248 -26.47 -8.17 14.99
CA SER A 248 -26.76 -8.24 13.55
C SER A 248 -28.24 -8.49 13.32
N THR A 249 -28.84 -7.70 12.44
CA THR A 249 -30.22 -7.92 11.97
C THR A 249 -30.20 -9.03 10.92
N GLY A 250 -30.91 -10.11 11.17
CA GLY A 250 -31.01 -11.26 10.27
C GLY A 250 -30.26 -12.50 10.77
N ASN A 251 -30.54 -13.62 10.13
CA ASN A 251 -29.92 -14.91 10.45
C ASN A 251 -28.59 -15.05 9.71
N LEU A 252 -27.56 -14.30 10.18
CA LEU A 252 -26.24 -14.37 9.57
C LEU A 252 -25.54 -15.68 9.93
N GLU A 253 -25.13 -16.42 8.93
CA GLU A 253 -24.31 -17.60 9.11
C GLU A 253 -22.88 -17.21 9.52
N LYS A 254 -22.24 -18.07 10.33
CA LYS A 254 -20.82 -17.95 10.68
C LYS A 254 -19.94 -18.02 9.43
N THR A 255 -18.73 -17.51 9.54
CA THR A 255 -17.70 -17.80 8.52
C THR A 255 -17.29 -19.27 8.58
N THR A 256 -16.69 -19.77 7.54
CA THR A 256 -16.19 -21.15 7.50
C THR A 256 -14.73 -21.20 7.06
N GLY A 257 -13.95 -22.03 7.77
CA GLY A 257 -12.63 -22.44 7.33
C GLY A 257 -11.54 -21.38 7.33
N LEU A 258 -11.63 -20.38 8.20
CA LEU A 258 -10.55 -19.39 8.38
C LEU A 258 -9.44 -19.96 9.27
N SER A 259 -8.22 -19.42 9.11
CA SER A 259 -7.10 -19.65 9.99
C SER A 259 -6.82 -18.42 10.83
N LEU A 260 -6.52 -18.59 12.11
CA LEU A 260 -6.03 -17.54 12.98
C LEU A 260 -4.56 -17.82 13.31
N VAL A 261 -3.70 -16.82 13.09
CA VAL A 261 -2.29 -16.84 13.50
C VAL A 261 -2.09 -15.77 14.56
N ILE A 262 -1.47 -16.13 15.68
CA ILE A 262 -1.06 -15.19 16.73
C ILE A 262 0.44 -15.10 16.69
N ALA A 263 0.96 -13.87 16.59
CA ALA A 263 2.37 -13.57 16.69
C ALA A 263 2.57 -12.64 17.88
N GLN A 264 3.14 -13.15 18.95
CA GLN A 264 3.38 -12.42 20.20
C GLN A 264 4.87 -12.24 20.43
N GLU A 265 5.31 -11.01 20.57
CA GLU A 265 6.70 -10.71 20.94
C GLU A 265 6.96 -11.14 22.39
N ILE A 266 8.03 -11.93 22.56
CA ILE A 266 8.43 -12.50 23.86
C ILE A 266 9.85 -12.15 24.25
N ALA A 267 10.66 -11.64 23.31
CA ALA A 267 12.02 -11.17 23.58
C ALA A 267 12.44 -10.14 22.56
N ALA A 268 13.36 -9.25 22.93
CA ALA A 268 13.96 -8.27 22.04
C ALA A 268 15.42 -8.00 22.45
N THR A 269 16.35 -7.98 21.50
CA THR A 269 17.75 -7.66 21.72
C THR A 269 18.24 -6.61 20.73
N ASN A 270 19.08 -5.67 21.19
CA ASN A 270 19.70 -4.68 20.31
C ASN A 270 20.90 -5.28 19.53
N GLU A 271 21.55 -4.48 18.70
CA GLU A 271 22.74 -4.89 17.90
C GLU A 271 23.92 -5.35 18.78
N LYS A 272 23.97 -4.95 20.05
CA LYS A 272 25.00 -5.37 21.01
C LYS A 272 24.66 -6.67 21.75
N GLY A 273 23.46 -7.22 21.49
CA GLY A 273 22.97 -8.42 22.21
C GLY A 273 22.39 -8.11 23.60
N GLU A 274 22.19 -6.83 23.94
CA GLU A 274 21.59 -6.44 25.23
C GLU A 274 20.06 -6.60 25.14
N ASP A 275 19.44 -7.08 26.22
CA ASP A 275 17.99 -7.21 26.33
C ASP A 275 17.34 -5.81 26.36
N VAL A 276 16.41 -5.60 25.42
CA VAL A 276 15.62 -4.36 25.28
C VAL A 276 14.12 -4.66 25.23
N PHE A 277 13.71 -5.84 25.70
CA PHE A 277 12.30 -6.23 25.73
C PHE A 277 11.51 -5.37 26.71
N ASP A 278 10.40 -4.83 26.24
CA ASP A 278 9.42 -4.08 27.03
C ASP A 278 8.03 -4.67 26.80
N GLU A 279 7.50 -5.40 27.76
CA GLU A 279 6.19 -6.05 27.68
C GLU A 279 5.06 -5.08 27.33
N LYS A 280 5.14 -3.81 27.76
CA LYS A 280 4.13 -2.78 27.47
C LYS A 280 4.13 -2.32 26.03
N LYS A 281 5.27 -2.46 25.34
CA LYS A 281 5.47 -2.09 23.93
C LYS A 281 5.53 -3.31 23.02
N ALA A 282 5.49 -4.51 23.59
CA ALA A 282 5.60 -5.75 22.85
C ALA A 282 4.49 -5.89 21.81
N ALA A 283 4.87 -6.29 20.61
CA ALA A 283 3.91 -6.50 19.53
C ALA A 283 3.08 -7.76 19.80
N CYS A 284 1.75 -7.65 19.63
CA CYS A 284 0.87 -8.80 19.61
C CYS A 284 -0.10 -8.64 18.42
N TRP A 285 -0.03 -9.58 17.50
CA TRP A 285 -0.88 -9.60 16.30
C TRP A 285 -1.77 -10.83 16.31
N TYR A 286 -3.06 -10.58 16.15
CA TYR A 286 -4.08 -11.58 15.84
C TYR A 286 -4.40 -11.45 14.37
N LEU A 287 -3.96 -12.41 13.55
CA LEU A 287 -4.04 -12.37 12.09
C LEU A 287 -5.04 -13.42 11.62
N LEU A 288 -6.21 -12.95 11.17
CA LEU A 288 -7.25 -13.80 10.61
C LEU A 288 -7.07 -13.86 9.09
N THR A 289 -7.03 -15.07 8.52
CA THR A 289 -6.79 -15.25 7.09
C THR A 289 -7.63 -16.39 6.53
N SER A 290 -7.97 -16.30 5.25
CA SER A 290 -8.55 -17.40 4.48
C SER A 290 -7.49 -18.33 3.88
N LEU A 291 -6.21 -17.97 3.94
CA LEU A 291 -5.12 -18.89 3.59
C LEU A 291 -5.15 -20.13 4.52
N PRO A 292 -4.94 -21.32 3.99
CA PRO A 292 -4.75 -22.50 4.83
C PRO A 292 -3.44 -22.36 5.63
N VAL A 293 -3.52 -22.59 6.94
CA VAL A 293 -2.35 -22.61 7.84
C VAL A 293 -2.38 -23.91 8.62
N THR A 294 -1.45 -24.80 8.29
CA THR A 294 -1.31 -26.15 8.87
C THR A 294 0.09 -26.42 9.42
N THR A 295 1.05 -25.55 9.07
CA THR A 295 2.46 -25.64 9.50
C THR A 295 2.93 -24.32 10.06
N ILE A 296 4.05 -24.36 10.81
CA ILE A 296 4.69 -23.16 11.33
C ILE A 296 5.20 -22.26 10.19
N ASP A 297 5.71 -22.84 9.11
CA ASP A 297 6.21 -22.07 7.96
C ASP A 297 5.09 -21.28 7.29
N GLU A 298 3.91 -21.86 7.16
CA GLU A 298 2.72 -21.15 6.64
C GLU A 298 2.26 -20.05 7.61
N ALA A 299 2.34 -20.28 8.92
CA ALA A 299 2.03 -19.26 9.92
C ALA A 299 3.04 -18.09 9.87
N ILE A 300 4.34 -18.38 9.75
CA ILE A 300 5.39 -17.37 9.57
C ILE A 300 5.15 -16.58 8.27
N LEU A 301 4.79 -17.24 7.18
CA LEU A 301 4.48 -16.59 5.91
C LEU A 301 3.32 -15.59 6.05
N VAL A 302 2.27 -15.93 6.80
CA VAL A 302 1.16 -15.01 7.12
C VAL A 302 1.66 -13.79 7.89
N VAL A 303 2.56 -13.96 8.85
CA VAL A 303 3.18 -12.85 9.61
C VAL A 303 4.01 -11.97 8.67
N GLN A 304 4.80 -12.56 7.79
CA GLN A 304 5.60 -11.82 6.80
C GLN A 304 4.71 -11.01 5.84
N PHE A 305 3.63 -11.59 5.32
CA PHE A 305 2.68 -10.89 4.46
C PHE A 305 2.01 -9.72 5.17
N TYR A 306 1.64 -9.90 6.45
CA TYR A 306 1.11 -8.78 7.22
C TYR A 306 2.15 -7.67 7.45
N ALA A 307 3.40 -8.01 7.67
CA ALA A 307 4.49 -7.03 7.78
C ALA A 307 4.66 -6.20 6.50
N LEU A 308 4.42 -6.78 5.32
CA LEU A 308 4.45 -6.05 4.04
C LEU A 308 3.37 -4.96 3.92
N ARG A 309 2.32 -4.99 4.75
CA ARG A 309 1.30 -3.94 4.80
C ARG A 309 1.90 -2.54 5.00
N TRP A 310 2.99 -2.42 5.73
CA TRP A 310 3.68 -1.15 5.93
C TRP A 310 4.14 -0.46 4.63
N ARG A 311 4.17 -1.16 3.51
CA ARG A 311 4.49 -0.57 2.20
C ARG A 311 3.47 0.48 1.78
N ILE A 312 2.19 0.29 2.11
CA ILE A 312 1.16 1.28 1.80
C ILE A 312 1.29 2.54 2.66
N GLU A 313 1.72 2.41 3.91
CA GLU A 313 2.02 3.57 4.77
C GLU A 313 3.22 4.36 4.23
N ARG A 314 4.25 3.67 3.71
CA ARG A 314 5.38 4.32 3.03
C ARG A 314 4.95 5.04 1.75
N PHE A 315 4.00 4.48 1.01
CA PHE A 315 3.39 5.14 -0.14
C PHE A 315 2.64 6.42 0.27
N HIS A 316 1.82 6.36 1.31
CA HIS A 316 1.12 7.53 1.85
C HIS A 316 2.11 8.60 2.37
N PHE A 317 3.18 8.18 3.05
CA PHE A 317 4.25 9.07 3.48
C PHE A 317 4.92 9.79 2.30
N THR A 318 5.19 9.08 1.19
CA THR A 318 5.79 9.66 -0.02
C THR A 318 4.87 10.71 -0.65
N LEU A 319 3.56 10.50 -0.63
CA LEU A 319 2.58 11.49 -1.09
C LEU A 319 2.54 12.75 -0.21
N LYS A 320 2.75 12.59 1.09
CA LYS A 320 2.73 13.67 2.08
C LYS A 320 4.13 14.25 2.32
N SER A 321 4.63 14.14 3.53
CA SER A 321 5.84 14.80 4.02
C SER A 321 7.14 14.19 3.49
N GLY A 322 7.12 12.96 3.03
CA GLY A 322 8.30 12.22 2.56
C GLY A 322 8.64 12.43 1.09
N GLY A 323 7.83 13.18 0.35
CA GLY A 323 8.01 13.35 -1.08
C GLY A 323 7.24 14.53 -1.67
N TYR A 324 6.08 14.26 -2.28
CA TYR A 324 5.39 15.22 -3.14
C TYR A 324 4.62 16.33 -2.44
N ASN A 325 4.41 16.24 -1.12
CA ASN A 325 3.70 17.24 -0.32
C ASN A 325 2.34 17.64 -0.93
N VAL A 326 1.52 16.66 -1.31
CA VAL A 326 0.26 16.91 -2.03
C VAL A 326 -0.71 17.80 -1.26
N GLU A 327 -0.59 17.89 0.07
CA GLU A 327 -1.36 18.81 0.91
C GLU A 327 -1.02 20.30 0.67
N LYS A 328 0.03 20.60 -0.10
CA LYS A 328 0.39 21.95 -0.54
C LYS A 328 -0.10 22.30 -1.95
N LEU A 329 -0.86 21.41 -2.59
CA LEU A 329 -1.50 21.72 -3.87
C LEU A 329 -2.54 22.83 -3.66
N GLN A 330 -2.51 23.83 -4.53
CA GLN A 330 -3.39 25.01 -4.47
C GLN A 330 -4.23 25.07 -5.75
N PHE A 331 -5.32 24.33 -5.78
CA PHE A 331 -6.34 24.42 -6.80
C PHE A 331 -7.65 24.84 -6.14
N ASP A 332 -8.47 25.58 -6.88
CA ASP A 332 -9.75 26.11 -6.39
C ASP A 332 -10.90 25.09 -6.51
N ASP A 333 -10.66 23.98 -7.17
CA ASP A 333 -11.63 22.94 -7.47
C ASP A 333 -11.20 21.57 -6.93
N LEU A 334 -12.12 20.89 -6.25
CA LEU A 334 -11.91 19.58 -5.64
C LEU A 334 -11.51 18.52 -6.68
N GLN A 335 -12.18 18.46 -7.85
CA GLN A 335 -11.89 17.44 -8.86
C GLN A 335 -10.50 17.63 -9.47
N THR A 336 -10.11 18.86 -9.72
CA THR A 336 -8.74 19.20 -10.18
C THR A 336 -7.70 18.76 -9.17
N THR A 337 -7.96 18.96 -7.87
CA THR A 337 -7.08 18.51 -6.79
C THR A 337 -6.99 16.99 -6.76
N ILE A 338 -8.10 16.26 -6.87
CA ILE A 338 -8.14 14.80 -6.92
C ILE A 338 -7.35 14.28 -8.13
N ASN A 339 -7.51 14.89 -9.30
CA ASN A 339 -6.75 14.52 -10.48
C ASN A 339 -5.25 14.69 -10.28
N ALA A 340 -4.83 15.79 -9.64
CA ALA A 340 -3.43 16.03 -9.31
C ALA A 340 -2.91 15.01 -8.27
N ILE A 341 -3.67 14.70 -7.22
CA ILE A 341 -3.29 13.66 -6.24
C ILE A 341 -3.14 12.31 -6.93
N THR A 342 -4.05 11.94 -7.83
CA THR A 342 -3.96 10.68 -8.59
C THR A 342 -2.69 10.63 -9.46
N PHE A 343 -2.36 11.73 -10.13
CA PHE A 343 -1.12 11.86 -10.88
C PHE A 343 0.11 11.64 -9.98
N TYR A 344 0.16 12.30 -8.82
CA TYR A 344 1.25 12.14 -7.86
C TYR A 344 1.26 10.76 -7.18
N SER A 345 0.12 10.09 -7.10
CA SER A 345 0.04 8.71 -6.61
C SER A 345 0.82 7.76 -7.52
N ILE A 346 0.69 7.92 -8.85
CA ILE A 346 1.45 7.11 -9.81
C ILE A 346 2.95 7.41 -9.68
N ALA A 347 3.33 8.68 -9.56
CA ALA A 347 4.73 9.07 -9.36
C ALA A 347 5.30 8.55 -8.01
N ALA A 348 4.51 8.61 -6.94
CA ALA A 348 4.90 8.11 -5.62
C ALA A 348 5.09 6.59 -5.63
N TRP A 349 4.20 5.86 -6.30
CA TRP A 349 4.37 4.43 -6.49
C TRP A 349 5.67 4.10 -7.23
N GLU A 350 5.96 4.80 -8.33
CA GLU A 350 7.18 4.52 -9.11
C GLU A 350 8.45 4.83 -8.31
N LEU A 351 8.49 5.96 -7.61
CA LEU A 351 9.59 6.30 -6.72
C LEU A 351 9.79 5.23 -5.64
N LEU A 352 8.70 4.75 -5.05
CA LEU A 352 8.74 3.70 -4.03
C LEU A 352 9.27 2.39 -4.64
N ARG A 353 8.76 1.99 -5.81
CA ARG A 353 9.22 0.81 -6.55
C ARG A 353 10.72 0.86 -6.81
N LEU A 354 11.22 1.95 -7.39
CA LEU A 354 12.65 2.14 -7.66
C LEU A 354 13.49 2.06 -6.38
N THR A 355 13.00 2.66 -5.29
CA THR A 355 13.68 2.62 -3.99
C THR A 355 13.87 1.17 -3.49
N TYR A 356 12.83 0.34 -3.59
CA TYR A 356 12.91 -1.06 -3.15
C TYR A 356 13.72 -1.94 -4.10
N LEU A 357 13.59 -1.74 -5.41
CA LEU A 357 14.40 -2.44 -6.39
C LEU A 357 15.90 -2.20 -6.17
N VAL A 358 16.33 -0.95 -5.98
CA VAL A 358 17.75 -0.65 -5.69
C VAL A 358 18.22 -1.30 -4.39
N ARG A 359 17.37 -1.40 -3.38
CA ARG A 359 17.76 -2.00 -2.09
C ARG A 359 17.86 -3.52 -2.13
N GLN A 360 17.00 -4.19 -2.89
CA GLN A 360 16.87 -5.64 -2.90
C GLN A 360 17.48 -6.30 -4.12
N GLN A 361 17.53 -5.59 -5.25
CA GLN A 361 17.91 -6.12 -6.57
C GLN A 361 18.87 -5.19 -7.31
N HIS A 362 19.79 -4.55 -6.59
CA HIS A 362 20.67 -3.48 -7.08
C HIS A 362 21.50 -3.88 -8.33
N ASP A 363 21.92 -5.14 -8.46
CA ASP A 363 22.73 -5.66 -9.54
C ASP A 363 21.91 -6.23 -10.72
N GLN A 364 20.57 -6.28 -10.61
CA GLN A 364 19.72 -6.75 -11.70
C GLN A 364 19.81 -5.81 -12.91
N PRO A 365 19.62 -6.35 -14.13
CA PRO A 365 19.60 -5.53 -15.34
C PRO A 365 18.57 -4.42 -15.30
N ALA A 366 18.87 -3.25 -15.85
CA ALA A 366 17.94 -2.13 -15.95
C ALA A 366 16.66 -2.48 -16.73
N THR A 367 16.69 -3.50 -17.58
CA THR A 367 15.56 -4.04 -18.34
C THR A 367 14.44 -4.61 -17.48
N VAL A 368 14.67 -4.86 -16.19
CA VAL A 368 13.61 -5.21 -15.21
C VAL A 368 12.64 -4.04 -14.98
N CYS A 369 13.11 -2.79 -15.16
CA CYS A 369 12.33 -1.57 -14.88
C CYS A 369 11.96 -0.80 -16.14
N TYR A 370 12.82 -0.81 -17.13
CA TYR A 370 12.77 0.05 -18.32
C TYR A 370 12.91 -0.79 -19.59
N ASP A 371 12.21 -0.42 -20.65
CA ASP A 371 12.45 -1.02 -21.96
C ASP A 371 13.75 -0.50 -22.59
N GLU A 372 14.17 -1.11 -23.70
CA GLU A 372 15.43 -0.76 -24.37
C GLU A 372 15.45 0.70 -24.84
N GLN A 373 14.32 1.24 -25.29
CA GLN A 373 14.20 2.63 -25.75
C GLN A 373 14.32 3.61 -24.59
N GLU A 374 13.71 3.29 -23.45
CA GLU A 374 13.83 4.06 -22.22
C GLU A 374 15.25 4.08 -21.68
N ILE A 375 15.94 2.92 -21.72
CA ILE A 375 17.33 2.80 -21.32
C ILE A 375 18.24 3.62 -22.25
N GLU A 376 18.04 3.53 -23.57
CA GLU A 376 18.81 4.31 -24.56
C GLU A 376 18.61 5.81 -24.33
N LEU A 377 17.35 6.25 -24.14
CA LEU A 377 17.02 7.64 -23.83
C LEU A 377 17.71 8.10 -22.54
N LEU A 378 17.63 7.29 -21.49
CA LEU A 378 18.24 7.58 -20.19
C LEU A 378 19.75 7.70 -20.30
N GLN A 379 20.42 6.82 -21.04
CA GLN A 379 21.86 6.90 -21.34
C GLN A 379 22.21 8.18 -22.10
N LYS A 380 21.45 8.52 -23.14
CA LYS A 380 21.67 9.69 -23.98
C LYS A 380 21.53 11.00 -23.19
N VAL A 381 20.52 11.09 -22.32
CA VAL A 381 20.24 12.32 -21.55
C VAL A 381 21.19 12.44 -20.36
N SER A 382 21.43 11.36 -19.63
CA SER A 382 22.32 11.36 -18.46
C SER A 382 23.82 11.36 -18.81
N LYS A 383 24.17 11.01 -20.06
CA LYS A 383 25.56 10.76 -20.52
C LYS A 383 26.28 9.68 -19.69
N LYS A 384 25.53 8.74 -19.12
CA LYS A 384 26.03 7.63 -18.32
C LYS A 384 25.63 6.31 -18.96
N LYS A 385 26.49 5.29 -18.80
CA LYS A 385 26.13 3.92 -19.16
C LYS A 385 25.09 3.40 -18.14
N VAL A 386 24.03 2.80 -18.63
CA VAL A 386 22.96 2.22 -17.81
C VAL A 386 22.87 0.74 -18.13
N VAL A 387 23.26 -0.10 -17.18
CA VAL A 387 23.26 -1.55 -17.28
C VAL A 387 22.40 -2.17 -16.19
N THR A 388 22.55 -1.69 -14.96
CA THR A 388 21.85 -2.18 -13.79
C THR A 388 20.73 -1.23 -13.36
N ILE A 389 19.83 -1.72 -12.50
CA ILE A 389 18.79 -0.89 -11.85
C ILE A 389 19.45 0.29 -11.11
N THR A 390 20.56 0.03 -10.41
CA THR A 390 21.32 1.09 -9.73
C THR A 390 21.81 2.15 -10.69
N ASP A 391 22.35 1.76 -11.85
CA ASP A 391 22.79 2.70 -12.88
C ASP A 391 21.64 3.56 -13.38
N ALA A 392 20.49 2.95 -13.64
CA ALA A 392 19.29 3.65 -14.09
C ALA A 392 18.82 4.70 -13.07
N VAL A 393 18.73 4.32 -11.80
CA VAL A 393 18.34 5.24 -10.72
C VAL A 393 19.37 6.34 -10.52
N LEU A 394 20.68 6.04 -10.59
CA LEU A 394 21.73 7.05 -10.51
C LEU A 394 21.75 7.97 -11.74
N ALA A 395 21.39 7.46 -12.91
CA ALA A 395 21.25 8.27 -14.13
C ALA A 395 20.07 9.24 -13.98
N LEU A 396 18.91 8.78 -13.53
CA LEU A 396 17.74 9.62 -13.18
C LEU A 396 18.12 10.65 -12.13
N ALA A 397 18.73 10.24 -11.02
CA ALA A 397 19.14 11.13 -9.94
C ALA A 397 20.11 12.23 -10.40
N ALA A 398 21.00 11.91 -11.38
CA ALA A 398 21.92 12.88 -11.93
C ALA A 398 21.24 13.93 -12.82
N LEU A 399 20.18 13.55 -13.56
CA LEU A 399 19.37 14.48 -14.35
C LEU A 399 18.65 15.51 -13.46
N VAL A 400 18.37 15.13 -12.22
CA VAL A 400 17.67 15.91 -11.20
C VAL A 400 18.60 16.85 -10.42
N GLY A 401 19.90 16.81 -10.67
CA GLY A 401 20.88 17.61 -9.91
C GLY A 401 21.15 17.06 -8.50
N PHE A 402 20.84 15.78 -8.24
CA PHE A 402 21.25 15.09 -7.03
C PHE A 402 22.77 14.87 -7.10
N ALA A 403 23.55 15.88 -6.70
CA ALA A 403 24.99 15.74 -6.51
C ALA A 403 25.22 14.76 -5.36
N ARG A 404 25.91 13.66 -5.65
CA ARG A 404 26.33 12.66 -4.67
C ARG A 404 27.03 13.40 -3.50
N SER A 405 26.36 13.52 -2.37
CA SER A 405 27.06 13.76 -1.11
C SER A 405 27.95 12.53 -0.87
N LYS A 406 29.26 12.73 -0.86
CA LYS A 406 30.26 11.66 -0.73
C LYS A 406 30.24 10.92 0.61
N LYS A 407 29.21 11.10 1.45
CA LYS A 407 29.23 10.67 2.86
C LYS A 407 28.00 9.88 3.36
N GLN A 408 27.10 9.38 2.51
CA GLN A 408 26.11 8.45 3.02
C GLN A 408 25.98 7.25 2.08
N PRO A 409 26.43 6.04 2.50
CA PRO A 409 25.90 4.80 1.95
C PRO A 409 24.40 4.79 2.25
N PHE A 410 23.59 4.23 1.33
CA PHE A 410 22.15 4.04 1.55
C PHE A 410 21.94 3.42 2.93
N ALA A 411 21.40 4.19 3.87
CA ALA A 411 21.12 3.69 5.21
C ALA A 411 20.16 2.50 5.07
N ARG A 412 20.58 1.37 5.61
CA ARG A 412 19.71 0.21 5.79
C ARG A 412 18.57 0.67 6.71
N CYS A 413 17.34 0.67 6.22
CA CYS A 413 16.12 0.79 7.00
C CYS A 413 15.40 -0.54 6.97
#